data_f05bba4c90036b908331a31859a848d6
#
_entry.id   f05bba4c90036b908331a31859a848d6
#
_cell.length_a   1.000
_cell.length_b   1.000
_cell.length_c   1.000
_cell.angle_alpha   90.00
_cell.angle_beta   90.00
_cell.angle_gamma   90.00
#
_symmetry.space_group_name_H-M   'P 1'
#
loop_
_entity.id
_entity.type
_entity.pdbx_description
1 polymer ?
#
loop_
_entity_poly.entity_id
_entity_poly.type
_entity_poly.pdbx_seq_one_letter_code
_entity_poly.pdbx_strand_id
1 'polypeptide(L)'
;LTVMDPLCGRGTTLFCALQEGGNAVGVEMDKKAVHEADTYFRRYLQYHRYKHKRETFCATLPGGGHADEIRYRLADTPEAFKSEDTRSLRLFRGDAAQSDRMIGADGCHLIVSDLPYGVQHAARDKRGIAPMETLMEGCFPAFRRALKAGGAAALSFNTYTLKRNAVIQAMEHAGLKPLTTPPFNDFSHWVEQAVN
;
A
#
# COMPACT_ATOMS: atom_id res chain seq x y z
N LEU A 1 7.05 -13.02 -3.10
CA LEU A 1 6.35 -12.24 -2.09
C LEU A 1 5.71 -11.01 -2.75
N THR A 2 4.46 -10.67 -2.39
CA THR A 2 3.78 -9.44 -2.84
C THR A 2 3.46 -8.59 -1.63
N VAL A 3 3.96 -7.35 -1.65
CA VAL A 3 3.68 -6.33 -0.61
C VAL A 3 2.70 -5.32 -1.17
N MET A 4 1.68 -4.97 -0.39
CA MET A 4 0.72 -3.92 -0.72
C MET A 4 0.87 -2.75 0.26
N ASP A 5 0.88 -1.53 -0.29
CA ASP A 5 0.66 -0.30 0.46
C ASP A 5 -0.62 0.38 -0.06
N PRO A 6 -1.74 0.24 0.67
CA PRO A 6 -3.03 0.77 0.22
C PRO A 6 -3.19 2.30 0.39
N LEU A 7 -2.19 2.98 0.97
CA LEU A 7 -2.13 4.42 1.16
C LEU A 7 -0.74 4.94 0.79
N CYS A 8 -0.26 4.53 -0.39
CA CYS A 8 1.17 4.52 -0.71
C CYS A 8 1.79 5.90 -0.94
N GLY A 9 1.00 6.97 -1.06
CA GLY A 9 1.52 8.29 -1.32
C GLY A 9 2.48 8.32 -2.52
N ARG A 10 3.74 8.67 -2.26
CA ARG A 10 4.81 8.70 -3.27
C ARG A 10 5.53 7.36 -3.48
N GLY A 11 5.12 6.30 -2.79
CA GLY A 11 5.53 4.93 -3.05
C GLY A 11 6.80 4.45 -2.36
N THR A 12 7.24 5.06 -1.26
CA THR A 12 8.46 4.64 -0.54
C THR A 12 8.43 3.16 -0.17
N THR A 13 7.34 2.70 0.43
CA THR A 13 7.13 1.28 0.78
C THR A 13 7.24 0.36 -0.44
N LEU A 14 6.71 0.80 -1.59
CA LEU A 14 6.73 0.02 -2.83
C LEU A 14 8.16 -0.16 -3.35
N PHE A 15 8.98 0.89 -3.26
CA PHE A 15 10.37 0.84 -3.69
C PHE A 15 11.20 -0.06 -2.79
N CYS A 16 11.00 0.01 -1.47
CA CYS A 16 11.64 -0.90 -0.52
C CYS A 16 11.27 -2.36 -0.83
N ALA A 17 10.00 -2.67 -1.04
CA ALA A 17 9.56 -4.03 -1.39
C ALA A 17 10.22 -4.57 -2.66
N LEU A 18 10.40 -3.72 -3.67
CA LEU A 18 11.07 -4.10 -4.92
C LEU A 18 12.58 -4.30 -4.72
N GLN A 19 13.24 -3.50 -3.87
CA GLN A 19 14.66 -3.66 -3.54
C GLN A 19 14.93 -4.98 -2.81
N GLU A 20 13.98 -5.39 -1.95
CA GLU A 20 14.03 -6.68 -1.25
C GLU A 20 13.60 -7.87 -2.14
N GLY A 21 13.48 -7.68 -3.45
CA GLY A 21 13.17 -8.75 -4.40
C GLY A 21 11.68 -9.13 -4.48
N GLY A 22 10.79 -8.40 -3.82
CA GLY A 22 9.35 -8.63 -3.86
C GLY A 22 8.64 -7.98 -5.03
N ASN A 23 7.37 -8.31 -5.20
CA ASN A 23 6.41 -7.55 -6.01
C ASN A 23 5.72 -6.49 -5.13
N ALA A 24 5.37 -5.36 -5.73
CA ALA A 24 4.74 -4.28 -5.01
C ALA A 24 3.40 -3.86 -5.63
N VAL A 25 2.43 -3.53 -4.78
CA VAL A 25 1.15 -2.96 -5.19
C VAL A 25 0.86 -1.74 -4.34
N GLY A 26 0.62 -0.59 -4.97
CA GLY A 26 0.24 0.65 -4.32
C GLY A 26 -1.15 1.09 -4.71
N VAL A 27 -1.87 1.67 -3.76
CA VAL A 27 -3.11 2.40 -4.01
C VAL A 27 -2.97 3.81 -3.45
N GLU A 28 -3.32 4.80 -4.25
CA GLU A 28 -3.27 6.21 -3.87
C GLU A 28 -4.40 6.98 -4.56
N MET A 29 -5.10 7.80 -3.81
CA MET A 29 -6.23 8.58 -4.34
C MET A 29 -5.76 9.87 -5.01
N ASP A 30 -4.70 10.49 -4.50
CA ASP A 30 -4.20 11.75 -5.02
C ASP A 30 -3.45 11.55 -6.35
N LYS A 31 -4.02 12.10 -7.41
CA LYS A 31 -3.45 12.08 -8.75
C LYS A 31 -2.01 12.62 -8.81
N LYS A 32 -1.72 13.65 -8.01
CA LYS A 32 -0.39 14.27 -7.98
C LYS A 32 0.63 13.33 -7.36
N ALA A 33 0.30 12.69 -6.23
CA ALA A 33 1.16 11.71 -5.57
C ALA A 33 1.44 10.51 -6.47
N VAL A 34 0.41 9.97 -7.16
CA VAL A 34 0.58 8.90 -8.17
C VAL A 34 1.53 9.32 -9.29
N HIS A 35 1.39 10.54 -9.81
CA HIS A 35 2.26 11.06 -10.86
C HIS A 35 3.71 11.24 -10.37
N GLU A 36 3.89 11.73 -9.16
CA GLU A 36 5.21 11.90 -8.54
C GLU A 36 5.90 10.54 -8.33
N ALA A 37 5.16 9.54 -7.80
CA ALA A 37 5.65 8.17 -7.64
C ALA A 37 6.08 7.55 -8.97
N ASP A 38 5.24 7.63 -10.01
CA ASP A 38 5.55 7.14 -11.35
C ASP A 38 6.79 7.82 -11.95
N THR A 39 6.89 9.14 -11.79
CA THR A 39 8.02 9.91 -12.32
C THR A 39 9.33 9.55 -11.60
N TYR A 40 9.30 9.45 -10.29
CA TYR A 40 10.46 9.05 -9.49
C TYR A 40 10.90 7.64 -9.87
N PHE A 41 9.96 6.69 -9.96
CA PHE A 41 10.27 5.29 -10.25
C PHE A 41 10.88 5.10 -11.64
N ARG A 42 10.36 5.80 -12.65
CA ARG A 42 10.98 5.79 -14.00
C ARG A 42 12.43 6.26 -13.99
N ARG A 43 12.70 7.36 -13.27
CA ARG A 43 14.08 7.88 -13.14
C ARG A 43 14.98 6.89 -12.41
N TYR A 44 14.47 6.28 -11.35
CA TYR A 44 15.18 5.26 -10.59
C TYR A 44 15.57 4.07 -11.47
N LEU A 45 14.63 3.52 -12.24
CA LEU A 45 14.90 2.40 -13.14
C LEU A 45 15.92 2.74 -14.23
N GLN A 46 15.86 3.95 -14.79
CA GLN A 46 16.80 4.42 -15.79
C GLN A 46 18.20 4.63 -15.20
N TYR A 47 18.29 5.24 -14.03
CA TYR A 47 19.57 5.48 -13.36
C TYR A 47 20.29 4.18 -13.03
N HIS A 48 19.58 3.19 -12.51
CA HIS A 48 20.12 1.87 -12.18
C HIS A 48 20.18 0.90 -13.37
N ARG A 49 19.78 1.34 -14.55
CA ARG A 49 19.80 0.55 -15.81
C ARG A 49 18.98 -0.74 -15.75
N TYR A 50 17.93 -0.79 -14.91
CA TYR A 50 17.01 -1.93 -14.89
C TYR A 50 16.30 -2.10 -16.22
N LYS A 51 16.27 -3.33 -16.74
CA LYS A 51 15.41 -3.65 -17.88
C LYS A 51 13.95 -3.62 -17.42
N HIS A 52 13.10 -2.83 -18.09
CA HIS A 52 11.71 -2.70 -17.68
C HIS A 52 10.76 -2.45 -18.84
N LYS A 53 9.49 -2.78 -18.60
CA LYS A 53 8.34 -2.40 -19.42
C LYS A 53 7.34 -1.66 -18.53
N ARG A 54 6.81 -0.54 -19.03
CA ARG A 54 5.75 0.25 -18.37
C ARG A 54 4.50 0.24 -19.24
N GLU A 55 3.37 0.00 -18.63
CA GLU A 55 2.05 0.00 -19.28
C GLU A 55 1.04 0.75 -18.40
N THR A 56 0.00 1.29 -19.02
CA THR A 56 -1.11 1.94 -18.31
C THR A 56 -2.41 1.31 -18.72
N PHE A 57 -3.31 1.12 -17.75
CA PHE A 57 -4.60 0.49 -17.94
C PHE A 57 -5.69 1.33 -17.26
N CYS A 58 -6.89 1.24 -17.77
CA CYS A 58 -8.10 1.57 -17.03
C CYS A 58 -8.72 0.23 -16.61
N ALA A 59 -8.46 -0.18 -15.37
CA ALA A 59 -8.91 -1.47 -14.85
C ALA A 59 -10.39 -1.39 -14.47
N THR A 60 -11.21 -2.28 -15.00
CA THR A 60 -12.59 -2.46 -14.54
C THR A 60 -12.58 -3.26 -13.24
N LEU A 61 -13.21 -2.72 -12.21
CA LEU A 61 -13.23 -3.34 -10.88
C LEU A 61 -14.39 -4.34 -10.77
N PRO A 62 -14.20 -5.48 -10.08
CA PRO A 62 -15.29 -6.38 -9.75
C PRO A 62 -16.42 -5.64 -9.01
N GLY A 63 -17.67 -5.86 -9.41
CA GLY A 63 -18.83 -5.15 -8.86
C GLY A 63 -19.03 -3.73 -9.38
N GLY A 64 -18.28 -3.31 -10.42
CA GLY A 64 -18.43 -2.04 -11.13
C GLY A 64 -17.42 -0.96 -10.71
N GLY A 65 -17.27 0.05 -11.55
CA GLY A 65 -16.29 1.12 -11.40
C GLY A 65 -14.97 0.82 -12.12
N HIS A 66 -14.09 1.82 -12.11
CA HIS A 66 -12.80 1.76 -12.78
C HIS A 66 -11.71 2.32 -11.88
N ALA A 67 -10.47 1.84 -12.06
CA ALA A 67 -9.27 2.41 -11.48
C ALA A 67 -8.20 2.57 -12.56
N ASP A 68 -7.49 3.69 -12.55
CA ASP A 68 -6.31 3.85 -13.39
C ASP A 68 -5.18 3.02 -12.79
N GLU A 69 -4.51 2.20 -13.60
CA GLU A 69 -3.38 1.37 -13.18
C GLU A 69 -2.15 1.71 -14.02
N ILE A 70 -1.02 1.94 -13.35
CA ILE A 70 0.32 1.96 -13.95
C ILE A 70 1.00 0.66 -13.54
N ARG A 71 1.45 -0.11 -14.51
CA ARG A 71 2.11 -1.38 -14.27
C ARG A 71 3.52 -1.37 -14.82
N TYR A 72 4.45 -1.81 -14.00
CA TYR A 72 5.82 -2.08 -14.35
C TYR A 72 6.13 -3.56 -14.22
N ARG A 73 6.87 -4.08 -15.19
CA ARG A 73 7.60 -5.33 -15.11
C ARG A 73 9.07 -4.98 -15.24
N LEU A 74 9.92 -5.45 -14.35
CA LEU A 74 11.32 -5.07 -14.29
C LEU A 74 12.21 -6.26 -13.90
N ALA A 75 13.46 -6.23 -14.35
CA ALA A 75 14.51 -7.16 -13.95
C ALA A 75 15.84 -6.42 -13.88
N ASP A 76 16.77 -6.98 -13.11
CA ASP A 76 18.09 -6.40 -12.90
C ASP A 76 18.93 -6.45 -14.18
N THR A 77 18.71 -7.46 -15.03
CA THR A 77 19.42 -7.65 -16.29
C THR A 77 18.48 -7.90 -17.47
N PRO A 78 18.93 -7.66 -18.72
CA PRO A 78 18.17 -8.02 -19.91
C PRO A 78 17.90 -9.53 -20.04
N GLU A 79 18.84 -10.36 -19.57
CA GLU A 79 18.74 -11.82 -19.59
C GLU A 79 17.63 -12.30 -18.65
N ALA A 80 17.60 -11.81 -17.40
CA ALA A 80 16.55 -12.09 -16.44
C ALA A 80 15.18 -11.62 -16.99
N PHE A 81 15.14 -10.48 -17.66
CA PHE A 81 13.89 -9.99 -18.27
C PHE A 81 13.40 -10.90 -19.40
N LYS A 82 14.31 -11.47 -20.21
CA LYS A 82 13.98 -12.43 -21.28
C LYS A 82 13.53 -13.78 -20.75
N SER A 83 14.14 -14.24 -19.66
CA SER A 83 13.76 -15.50 -18.98
C SER A 83 12.54 -15.36 -18.06
N GLU A 84 11.88 -14.18 -18.05
CA GLU A 84 10.73 -13.86 -17.23
C GLU A 84 11.00 -13.89 -15.70
N ASP A 85 12.26 -13.91 -15.28
CA ASP A 85 12.66 -13.66 -13.90
C ASP A 85 12.53 -12.15 -13.59
N THR A 86 11.31 -11.75 -13.29
CA THR A 86 10.92 -10.35 -13.19
C THR A 86 10.16 -10.06 -11.92
N ARG A 87 10.28 -8.82 -11.45
CA ARG A 87 9.43 -8.24 -10.40
C ARG A 87 8.40 -7.33 -11.03
N SER A 88 7.31 -7.08 -10.32
CA SER A 88 6.24 -6.19 -10.77
C SER A 88 5.95 -5.10 -9.75
N LEU A 89 5.66 -3.91 -10.26
CA LEU A 89 4.99 -2.85 -9.53
C LEU A 89 3.65 -2.56 -10.21
N ARG A 90 2.59 -2.55 -9.41
CA ARG A 90 1.26 -2.09 -9.82
C ARG A 90 0.88 -0.89 -8.96
N LEU A 91 0.65 0.24 -9.59
CA LEU A 91 0.27 1.47 -8.90
C LEU A 91 -1.13 1.88 -9.39
N PHE A 92 -2.09 1.85 -8.48
CA PHE A 92 -3.47 2.20 -8.75
C PHE A 92 -3.79 3.60 -8.24
N ARG A 93 -4.50 4.37 -9.07
CA ARG A 93 -5.19 5.55 -8.60
C ARG A 93 -6.59 5.15 -8.16
N GLY A 94 -6.85 5.16 -6.84
CA GLY A 94 -8.13 4.69 -6.30
C GLY A 94 -8.26 4.86 -4.80
N ASP A 95 -9.39 4.41 -4.29
CA ASP A 95 -9.73 4.44 -2.87
C ASP A 95 -9.18 3.18 -2.16
N ALA A 96 -8.47 3.35 -1.05
CA ALA A 96 -7.96 2.27 -0.22
C ALA A 96 -9.06 1.30 0.26
N ALA A 97 -10.28 1.80 0.47
CA ALA A 97 -11.45 0.98 0.81
C ALA A 97 -11.87 0.00 -0.30
N GLN A 98 -11.30 0.14 -1.51
CA GLN A 98 -11.51 -0.74 -2.65
C GLN A 98 -10.24 -1.50 -3.06
N SER A 99 -9.22 -1.51 -2.23
CA SER A 99 -7.91 -2.11 -2.55
C SER A 99 -8.01 -3.59 -2.90
N ASP A 100 -8.88 -4.35 -2.22
CA ASP A 100 -9.17 -5.76 -2.54
C ASP A 100 -9.75 -5.97 -3.95
N ARG A 101 -10.51 -5.00 -4.45
CA ARG A 101 -11.07 -5.06 -5.81
C ARG A 101 -10.04 -4.74 -6.89
N MET A 102 -9.01 -3.98 -6.54
CA MET A 102 -7.90 -3.61 -7.44
C MET A 102 -6.86 -4.72 -7.54
N ILE A 103 -6.46 -5.29 -6.40
CA ILE A 103 -5.44 -6.36 -6.38
C ILE A 103 -6.05 -7.75 -6.59
N GLY A 104 -7.30 -7.94 -6.22
CA GLY A 104 -7.99 -9.23 -6.12
C GLY A 104 -7.94 -9.79 -4.70
N ALA A 105 -8.88 -10.69 -4.38
CA ALA A 105 -8.85 -11.43 -3.13
C ALA A 105 -7.57 -12.28 -3.03
N ASP A 106 -7.03 -12.41 -1.83
CA ASP A 106 -5.76 -13.12 -1.58
C ASP A 106 -4.59 -12.64 -2.46
N GLY A 107 -4.61 -11.36 -2.86
CA GLY A 107 -3.68 -10.78 -3.81
C GLY A 107 -2.31 -10.45 -3.24
N CYS A 108 -2.17 -10.24 -1.91
CA CYS A 108 -0.91 -9.90 -1.28
C CYS A 108 -0.59 -10.78 -0.06
N HIS A 109 0.69 -10.86 0.28
CA HIS A 109 1.20 -11.59 1.43
C HIS A 109 1.38 -10.67 2.64
N LEU A 110 1.69 -9.41 2.37
CA LEU A 110 2.00 -8.41 3.38
C LEU A 110 1.37 -7.07 3.00
N ILE A 111 0.77 -6.41 3.97
CA ILE A 111 0.39 -5.00 3.89
C ILE A 111 1.35 -4.21 4.78
N VAL A 112 1.96 -3.18 4.23
CA VAL A 112 2.79 -2.23 4.98
C VAL A 112 2.33 -0.84 4.61
N SER A 113 1.79 -0.10 5.56
CA SER A 113 1.22 1.22 5.29
C SER A 113 1.39 2.18 6.45
N ASP A 114 1.58 3.43 6.08
CA ASP A 114 1.61 4.54 7.01
C ASP A 114 0.24 5.23 6.99
N LEU A 115 -0.50 5.12 8.10
CA LEU A 115 -1.82 5.75 8.18
C LEU A 115 -1.69 7.27 8.23
N PRO A 116 -2.60 8.03 7.62
CA PRO A 116 -2.50 9.48 7.56
C PRO A 116 -2.41 10.14 8.94
N TYR A 117 -1.49 11.08 9.12
CA TYR A 117 -1.23 11.77 10.39
C TYR A 117 -2.17 12.96 10.65
N GLY A 118 -3.46 12.86 10.30
CA GLY A 118 -4.44 13.93 10.53
C GLY A 118 -4.87 14.68 9.29
N VAL A 119 -5.36 15.91 9.47
CA VAL A 119 -6.14 16.70 8.49
C VAL A 119 -5.54 16.87 7.09
N GLN A 120 -4.24 16.66 6.89
CA GLN A 120 -3.58 16.93 5.60
C GLN A 120 -3.74 15.81 4.57
N HIS A 121 -4.04 14.58 5.00
CA HIS A 121 -4.16 13.41 4.13
C HIS A 121 -5.47 12.62 4.31
N ALA A 122 -6.38 13.13 5.13
CA ALA A 122 -7.70 12.52 5.26
C ALA A 122 -8.44 12.59 3.92
N ALA A 123 -9.05 11.49 3.52
CA ALA A 123 -9.91 11.46 2.36
C ALA A 123 -10.99 12.54 2.49
N ARG A 124 -10.96 13.53 1.62
CA ARG A 124 -11.98 14.57 1.55
C ARG A 124 -13.18 13.97 0.84
N ASP A 125 -14.22 13.66 1.60
CA ASP A 125 -15.53 13.51 0.99
C ASP A 125 -16.10 14.92 0.68
N LYS A 126 -17.21 14.96 -0.08
CA LYS A 126 -17.89 16.22 -0.42
C LYS A 126 -18.44 16.99 0.81
N ARG A 127 -18.30 16.47 2.02
CA ARG A 127 -18.83 16.94 3.30
C ARG A 127 -17.77 17.33 4.33
N GLY A 128 -16.49 17.14 4.03
CA GLY A 128 -15.39 17.43 4.93
C GLY A 128 -14.39 16.29 5.11
N ILE A 129 -13.54 16.41 6.11
CA ILE A 129 -12.55 15.39 6.46
C ILE A 129 -13.29 14.25 7.16
N ALA A 130 -13.29 13.05 6.56
CA ALA A 130 -13.81 11.88 7.25
C ALA A 130 -12.99 11.62 8.52
N PRO A 131 -13.62 11.38 9.68
CA PRO A 131 -12.92 10.94 10.87
C PRO A 131 -12.04 9.72 10.55
N MET A 132 -10.89 9.60 11.22
CA MET A 132 -9.96 8.48 10.99
C MET A 132 -10.63 7.12 11.23
N GLU A 133 -11.59 7.06 12.18
CA GLU A 133 -12.41 5.88 12.44
C GLU A 133 -13.18 5.44 11.18
N THR A 134 -13.81 6.37 10.46
CA THR A 134 -14.53 6.08 9.21
C THR A 134 -13.58 5.55 8.14
N LEU A 135 -12.36 6.10 8.04
CA LEU A 135 -11.34 5.60 7.12
C LEU A 135 -10.98 4.14 7.47
N MET A 136 -10.71 3.84 8.74
CA MET A 136 -10.37 2.49 9.20
C MET A 136 -11.51 1.49 8.96
N GLU A 137 -12.74 1.85 9.29
CA GLU A 137 -13.93 1.03 9.06
C GLU A 137 -14.13 0.68 7.58
N GLY A 138 -13.82 1.61 6.68
CA GLY A 138 -13.88 1.39 5.24
C GLY A 138 -12.72 0.54 4.70
N CYS A 139 -11.49 0.81 5.16
CA CYS A 139 -10.28 0.22 4.58
C CYS A 139 -9.94 -1.16 5.15
N PHE A 140 -10.07 -1.40 6.46
CA PHE A 140 -9.59 -2.65 7.07
C PHE A 140 -10.31 -3.90 6.57
N PRO A 141 -11.63 -3.91 6.28
CA PRO A 141 -12.27 -5.03 5.61
C PRO A 141 -11.68 -5.33 4.22
N ALA A 142 -11.33 -4.28 3.45
CA ALA A 142 -10.67 -4.45 2.16
C ALA A 142 -9.25 -5.02 2.32
N PHE A 143 -8.48 -4.55 3.31
CA PHE A 143 -7.16 -5.10 3.63
C PHE A 143 -7.23 -6.59 3.99
N ARG A 144 -8.22 -6.97 4.82
CA ARG A 144 -8.42 -8.37 5.20
C ARG A 144 -8.72 -9.25 3.97
N ARG A 145 -9.53 -8.78 3.02
CA ARG A 145 -9.84 -9.54 1.79
C ARG A 145 -8.68 -9.59 0.81
N ALA A 146 -7.84 -8.55 0.78
CA ALA A 146 -6.64 -8.52 -0.08
C ALA A 146 -5.51 -9.42 0.44
N LEU A 147 -5.45 -9.67 1.75
CA LEU A 147 -4.43 -10.52 2.38
C LEU A 147 -4.72 -11.99 2.15
N LYS A 148 -3.70 -12.73 1.74
CA LYS A 148 -3.69 -14.20 1.73
C LYS A 148 -3.88 -14.77 3.14
N ALA A 149 -4.36 -15.99 3.22
CA ALA A 149 -4.35 -16.74 4.47
C ALA A 149 -2.91 -16.82 5.02
N GLY A 150 -2.72 -16.49 6.29
CA GLY A 150 -1.41 -16.37 6.92
C GLY A 150 -0.63 -15.09 6.57
N GLY A 151 -1.20 -14.22 5.76
CA GLY A 151 -0.63 -12.90 5.48
C GLY A 151 -0.71 -11.97 6.68
N ALA A 152 0.12 -10.92 6.70
CA ALA A 152 0.22 -9.97 7.80
C ALA A 152 0.04 -8.52 7.33
N ALA A 153 -0.40 -7.66 8.26
CA ALA A 153 -0.44 -6.22 8.07
C ALA A 153 0.41 -5.51 9.14
N ALA A 154 1.29 -4.61 8.72
CA ALA A 154 2.06 -3.71 9.57
C ALA A 154 1.63 -2.27 9.27
N LEU A 155 1.06 -1.61 10.28
CA LEU A 155 0.54 -0.24 10.14
C LEU A 155 1.29 0.68 11.09
N SER A 156 1.80 1.78 10.55
CA SER A 156 2.36 2.90 11.32
C SER A 156 1.30 3.99 11.47
N PHE A 157 1.24 4.63 12.62
CA PHE A 157 0.31 5.73 12.87
C PHE A 157 0.73 6.59 14.06
N ASN A 158 0.23 7.82 14.10
CA ASN A 158 0.50 8.74 15.19
C ASN A 158 -0.47 8.50 16.37
N THR A 159 0.06 8.07 17.53
CA THR A 159 -0.73 7.78 18.72
C THR A 159 -1.34 9.00 19.42
N TYR A 160 -0.87 10.21 19.09
CA TYR A 160 -1.51 11.44 19.58
C TYR A 160 -2.85 11.71 18.90
N THR A 161 -2.97 11.37 17.62
CA THR A 161 -4.17 11.60 16.82
C THR A 161 -5.09 10.38 16.77
N LEU A 162 -4.53 9.17 16.90
CA LEU A 162 -5.24 7.91 16.77
C LEU A 162 -4.85 6.96 17.90
N LYS A 163 -5.81 6.64 18.76
CA LYS A 163 -5.55 5.76 19.91
C LYS A 163 -5.29 4.32 19.46
N ARG A 164 -4.21 3.71 19.96
CA ARG A 164 -3.83 2.33 19.62
C ARG A 164 -5.00 1.34 19.77
N ASN A 165 -5.76 1.43 20.85
CA ASN A 165 -6.91 0.54 21.09
C ASN A 165 -8.01 0.69 20.04
N ALA A 166 -8.24 1.90 19.52
CA ALA A 166 -9.21 2.11 18.44
C ALA A 166 -8.78 1.42 17.15
N VAL A 167 -7.48 1.48 16.82
CA VAL A 167 -6.91 0.76 15.65
C VAL A 167 -7.07 -0.75 15.83
N ILE A 168 -6.70 -1.28 17.00
CA ILE A 168 -6.81 -2.71 17.30
C ILE A 168 -8.27 -3.17 17.18
N GLN A 169 -9.22 -2.47 17.79
CA GLN A 169 -10.64 -2.81 17.71
C GLN A 169 -11.15 -2.80 16.27
N ALA A 170 -10.79 -1.77 15.48
CA ALA A 170 -11.19 -1.71 14.07
C ALA A 170 -10.60 -2.85 13.24
N MET A 171 -9.34 -3.25 13.50
CA MET A 171 -8.71 -4.40 12.85
C MET A 171 -9.41 -5.71 13.24
N GLU A 172 -9.73 -5.90 14.51
CA GLU A 172 -10.44 -7.09 15.01
C GLU A 172 -11.85 -7.20 14.42
N HIS A 173 -12.59 -6.09 14.34
CA HIS A 173 -13.89 -6.04 13.66
C HIS A 173 -13.80 -6.41 12.18
N ALA A 174 -12.68 -6.11 11.52
CA ALA A 174 -12.41 -6.50 10.15
C ALA A 174 -11.93 -7.97 10.00
N GLY A 175 -11.77 -8.71 11.11
CA GLY A 175 -11.31 -10.09 11.13
C GLY A 175 -9.79 -10.26 11.05
N LEU A 176 -9.03 -9.21 11.40
CA LEU A 176 -7.58 -9.25 11.57
C LEU A 176 -7.27 -9.49 13.06
N LYS A 177 -6.28 -10.33 13.35
CA LYS A 177 -5.85 -10.61 14.72
C LYS A 177 -4.57 -9.84 15.03
N PRO A 178 -4.53 -9.02 16.10
CA PRO A 178 -3.30 -8.37 16.51
C PRO A 178 -2.25 -9.42 16.90
N LEU A 179 -1.01 -9.23 16.44
CA LEU A 179 0.12 -10.05 16.85
C LEU A 179 0.66 -9.49 18.18
N THR A 180 0.36 -10.17 19.29
CA THR A 180 0.70 -9.74 20.65
C THR A 180 1.75 -10.60 21.33
N THR A 181 2.29 -11.61 20.63
CA THR A 181 3.30 -12.51 21.15
C THR A 181 4.70 -12.12 20.66
N PRO A 182 5.78 -12.41 21.43
CA PRO A 182 7.15 -12.19 20.95
C PRO A 182 7.42 -12.90 19.61
N PRO A 183 8.20 -12.31 18.71
CA PRO A 183 8.86 -11.01 18.80
C PRO A 183 7.95 -9.82 18.40
N PHE A 184 6.68 -10.09 18.09
CA PHE A 184 5.76 -9.09 17.50
C PHE A 184 5.06 -8.19 18.53
N ASN A 185 5.23 -8.46 19.83
CA ASN A 185 4.69 -7.63 20.90
C ASN A 185 5.58 -6.47 21.29
N ASP A 186 6.85 -6.46 20.85
CA ASP A 186 7.85 -5.44 21.19
C ASP A 186 7.93 -4.34 20.12
N PHE A 187 6.76 -3.86 19.67
CA PHE A 187 6.65 -2.65 18.86
C PHE A 187 6.77 -1.36 19.71
N SER A 188 7.43 -1.44 20.84
CA SER A 188 7.87 -0.28 21.64
C SER A 188 9.09 0.42 21.04
N HIS A 189 9.48 0.10 19.81
CA HIS A 189 10.36 0.91 19.02
C HIS A 189 9.61 2.17 18.57
N TRP A 190 9.36 2.98 19.57
CA TRP A 190 9.05 4.37 19.39
C TRP A 190 10.30 5.01 18.77
N VAL A 191 10.27 5.20 17.47
CA VAL A 191 11.10 6.23 16.90
C VAL A 191 10.43 7.53 17.33
N GLU A 192 10.78 8.04 18.50
CA GLU A 192 10.58 9.44 18.81
C GLU A 192 11.41 10.22 17.80
N GLN A 193 10.83 10.53 16.66
CA GLN A 193 11.33 11.63 15.86
C GLN A 193 11.00 12.86 16.68
N ALA A 194 12.00 13.38 17.38
CA ALA A 194 12.00 14.76 17.83
C ALA A 194 11.82 15.60 16.55
N VAL A 195 10.61 16.06 16.32
CA VAL A 195 10.34 17.07 15.29
C VAL A 195 10.81 18.38 15.91
N ASN A 196 12.00 18.85 15.51
CA ASN A 196 12.45 20.22 15.74
C ASN A 196 11.66 21.16 14.81
#